data_d7e69d6b4f20761ea90ca45372371685
#
_entry.id   d7e69d6b4f20761ea90ca45372371685
#
_cell.length_a   1.000
_cell.length_b   1.000
_cell.length_c   1.000
_cell.angle_alpha   90.00
_cell.angle_beta   90.00
_cell.angle_gamma   90.00
#
_symmetry.space_group_name_H-M   'P 1'
#
loop_
_entity.id
_entity.type
_entity.pdbx_description
1 polymer ?
#
loop_
_entity_poly.entity_id
_entity_poly.type
_entity_poly.pdbx_seq_one_letter_code
_entity_poly.pdbx_strand_id
1 'polypeptide(L)'
;MLARFCTRVAALALASITFLPLSAHAAIAKAEPFPHAVLWRIDKAGVPSSWLFGTAHVADPRVTTLSDPVAQAFESSDQVYTEVKTDFSMMMELAKAVLRPEGDLLPAHISDAYYQKLLPELAARDYPEVATRRLKTWAAAMLMMEPKKQSGQITLDLLLAKMAIEGGKNYSGLETVQEQLSLFENIPEDKQRTLLYSLLDHQEVFAAQINKVIDAYVARDIPAIERLSEQGDVPMPAADEAYFDKWNKKDLLIDRNLRFAQRLQEPLAKGGNFIAIGAMHLPGPQGLVALLRKAGYTLTPVFDTPTVSATK
;
A
#
# COMPACT_ATOMS: atom_id res chain seq x y z
N MET A 1 9.71 10.43 -22.15
CA MET A 1 8.43 9.72 -22.10
C MET A 1 8.56 8.42 -21.30
N LEU A 2 9.53 7.55 -21.61
CA LEU A 2 9.76 6.28 -20.90
C LEU A 2 10.04 6.47 -19.39
N ALA A 3 10.88 7.43 -19.01
CA ALA A 3 11.22 7.70 -17.61
C ALA A 3 10.01 8.13 -16.75
N ARG A 4 9.07 8.91 -17.31
CA ARG A 4 7.82 9.29 -16.64
C ARG A 4 6.83 8.13 -16.55
N PHE A 5 6.86 7.22 -17.51
CA PHE A 5 6.09 5.99 -17.49
C PHE A 5 6.60 5.05 -16.40
N CYS A 6 7.92 4.83 -16.31
CA CYS A 6 8.53 3.99 -15.28
C CYS A 6 8.28 4.49 -13.85
N THR A 7 8.37 5.81 -13.61
CA THR A 7 8.13 6.39 -12.27
C THR A 7 6.67 6.21 -11.82
N ARG A 8 5.72 6.18 -12.76
CA ARG A 8 4.29 6.03 -12.46
C ARG A 8 3.87 4.57 -12.31
N VAL A 9 4.50 3.69 -13.07
CA VAL A 9 4.30 2.25 -12.91
C VAL A 9 4.88 1.76 -11.57
N ALA A 10 5.93 2.42 -11.03
CA ALA A 10 6.43 2.16 -9.68
C ALA A 10 5.41 2.50 -8.58
N ALA A 11 4.57 3.53 -8.78
CA ALA A 11 3.47 3.85 -7.87
C ALA A 11 2.42 2.72 -7.80
N LEU A 12 2.23 1.97 -8.87
CA LEU A 12 1.32 0.82 -8.93
C LEU A 12 1.67 -0.32 -7.96
N ALA A 13 2.96 -0.61 -7.78
CA ALA A 13 3.38 -1.67 -6.87
C ALA A 13 3.18 -1.29 -5.40
N LEU A 14 3.10 0.01 -5.12
CA LEU A 14 2.95 0.58 -3.78
C LEU A 14 1.49 0.95 -3.46
N ALA A 15 0.60 0.95 -4.45
CA ALA A 15 -0.83 1.26 -4.28
C ALA A 15 -1.62 0.05 -3.73
N SER A 16 -1.05 -0.73 -2.80
CA SER A 16 -1.80 -1.71 -2.02
C SER A 16 -2.59 -0.99 -0.91
N ILE A 17 -3.40 0.00 -1.29
CA ILE A 17 -4.47 0.44 -0.41
C ILE A 17 -5.53 -0.64 -0.52
N THR A 18 -5.57 -1.51 0.48
CA THR A 18 -6.55 -2.58 0.60
C THR A 18 -7.90 -2.00 0.98
N PHE A 19 -8.66 -1.56 -0.01
CA PHE A 19 -10.04 -1.10 0.15
C PHE A 19 -10.98 -2.05 -0.58
N LEU A 20 -11.23 -3.18 0.01
CA LEU A 20 -12.31 -4.07 -0.40
C LEU A 20 -13.00 -4.59 0.86
N PRO A 21 -14.32 -4.79 0.84
CA PRO A 21 -15.11 -4.99 2.05
C PRO A 21 -14.72 -6.26 2.81
N LEU A 22 -14.64 -6.13 4.13
CA LEU A 22 -14.54 -7.26 5.05
C LEU A 22 -15.90 -7.40 5.74
N SER A 23 -16.75 -8.28 5.25
CA SER A 23 -17.98 -8.64 5.95
C SER A 23 -17.64 -9.60 7.10
N ALA A 24 -17.54 -9.09 8.33
CA ALA A 24 -17.26 -9.91 9.50
C ALA A 24 -18.48 -9.99 10.44
N HIS A 25 -19.09 -11.15 10.53
CA HIS A 25 -19.93 -11.52 11.65
C HIS A 25 -19.19 -12.55 12.51
N ALA A 26 -18.45 -12.07 13.49
CA ALA A 26 -18.04 -12.87 14.65
C ALA A 26 -17.84 -11.94 15.86
N ALA A 27 -18.67 -12.11 16.88
CA ALA A 27 -18.48 -11.45 18.16
C ALA A 27 -17.16 -11.93 18.78
N ILE A 28 -16.15 -11.08 18.79
CA ILE A 28 -14.88 -11.31 19.46
C ILE A 28 -14.86 -10.46 20.72
N ALA A 29 -14.35 -11.04 21.82
CA ALA A 29 -14.10 -10.35 23.07
C ALA A 29 -13.44 -8.99 22.79
N LYS A 30 -13.88 -7.92 23.49
CA LYS A 30 -13.34 -6.57 23.37
C LYS A 30 -11.83 -6.62 23.60
N ALA A 31 -11.08 -6.73 22.52
CA ALA A 31 -9.67 -6.41 22.54
C ALA A 31 -9.54 -4.90 22.80
N GLU A 32 -8.54 -4.50 23.61
CA GLU A 32 -8.21 -3.08 23.75
C GLU A 32 -8.06 -2.46 22.37
N PRO A 33 -8.64 -1.28 22.11
CA PRO A 33 -8.56 -0.66 20.81
C PRO A 33 -7.09 -0.41 20.44
N PHE A 34 -6.73 -0.65 19.18
CA PHE A 34 -5.39 -0.39 18.71
C PHE A 34 -5.05 1.10 18.92
N PRO A 35 -3.87 1.45 19.44
CA PRO A 35 -3.50 2.85 19.70
C PRO A 35 -3.54 3.72 18.43
N HIS A 36 -3.86 4.99 18.60
CA HIS A 36 -3.79 6.00 17.55
C HIS A 36 -2.32 6.37 17.28
N ALA A 37 -1.58 5.43 16.72
CA ALA A 37 -0.16 5.58 16.43
C ALA A 37 0.23 4.81 15.16
N VAL A 38 0.95 5.45 14.28
CA VAL A 38 1.55 4.84 13.09
C VAL A 38 3.05 4.55 13.28
N LEU A 39 3.70 5.15 14.27
CA LEU A 39 5.10 4.91 14.61
C LEU A 39 5.21 4.12 15.90
N TRP A 40 6.05 3.09 15.89
CA TRP A 40 6.31 2.21 17.03
C TRP A 40 7.80 2.03 17.23
N ARG A 41 8.26 2.18 18.48
CA ARG A 41 9.61 1.79 18.85
C ARG A 41 9.64 0.31 19.16
N ILE A 42 10.66 -0.38 18.65
CA ILE A 42 10.91 -1.80 18.84
C ILE A 42 12.16 -1.94 19.69
N ASP A 43 12.01 -2.48 20.89
CA ASP A 43 13.10 -2.65 21.85
C ASP A 43 13.32 -4.13 22.18
N LYS A 44 14.59 -4.49 22.40
CA LYS A 44 15.04 -5.77 22.97
C LYS A 44 16.30 -5.54 23.78
N ALA A 45 16.42 -6.19 24.94
CA ALA A 45 17.58 -6.01 25.82
C ALA A 45 18.91 -6.29 25.09
N GLY A 46 19.86 -5.36 25.20
CA GLY A 46 21.19 -5.47 24.58
C GLY A 46 21.23 -5.20 23.07
N VAL A 47 20.13 -4.75 22.46
CA VAL A 47 20.05 -4.46 21.03
C VAL A 47 19.63 -2.98 20.84
N PRO A 48 20.27 -2.25 19.90
CA PRO A 48 19.80 -0.91 19.55
C PRO A 48 18.32 -0.92 19.13
N SER A 49 17.57 0.11 19.54
CA SER A 49 16.17 0.25 19.18
C SER A 49 15.98 0.29 17.66
N SER A 50 14.89 -0.28 17.19
CA SER A 50 14.42 -0.18 15.80
C SER A 50 13.05 0.50 15.79
N TRP A 51 12.58 0.85 14.61
CA TRP A 51 11.33 1.56 14.41
C TRP A 51 10.44 0.85 13.39
N LEU A 52 9.15 0.76 13.68
CA LEU A 52 8.12 0.27 12.76
C LEU A 52 7.17 1.42 12.46
N PHE A 53 7.08 1.79 11.19
CA PHE A 53 6.28 2.90 10.72
C PHE A 53 5.23 2.42 9.72
N GLY A 54 3.96 2.72 10.03
CA GLY A 54 2.82 2.43 9.14
C GLY A 54 2.68 3.54 8.11
N THR A 55 2.80 3.20 6.82
CA THR A 55 2.66 4.15 5.71
C THR A 55 1.25 4.14 5.11
N ALA A 56 0.94 5.17 4.33
CA ALA A 56 -0.18 5.19 3.40
C ALA A 56 0.35 5.52 2.00
N HIS A 57 -0.03 4.70 1.01
CA HIS A 57 0.51 4.76 -0.35
C HIS A 57 -0.12 5.88 -1.18
N VAL A 58 -0.17 7.09 -0.61
CA VAL A 58 -0.77 8.27 -1.24
C VAL A 58 0.22 9.42 -1.35
N ALA A 59 0.01 10.30 -2.32
CA ALA A 59 0.82 11.48 -2.59
C ALA A 59 0.20 12.75 -1.98
N ASP A 60 -0.53 12.63 -0.86
CA ASP A 60 -1.12 13.76 -0.15
C ASP A 60 -0.05 14.46 0.71
N PRO A 61 0.13 15.79 0.61
CA PRO A 61 1.10 16.52 1.41
C PRO A 61 0.94 16.33 2.93
N ARG A 62 -0.28 16.11 3.43
CA ARG A 62 -0.55 15.83 4.84
C ARG A 62 0.04 14.49 5.29
N VAL A 63 0.21 13.55 4.35
CA VAL A 63 0.79 12.22 4.56
C VAL A 63 2.29 12.23 4.32
N THR A 64 2.75 12.91 3.27
CA THR A 64 4.17 12.95 2.88
C THR A 64 5.02 13.92 3.67
N THR A 65 4.41 14.81 4.48
CA THR A 65 5.13 15.62 5.46
C THR A 65 5.36 14.78 6.72
N LEU A 66 6.61 14.33 6.91
CA LEU A 66 6.96 13.53 8.09
C LEU A 66 6.86 14.40 9.36
N SER A 67 6.27 13.84 10.41
CA SER A 67 6.33 14.46 11.74
C SER A 67 7.74 14.35 12.34
N ASP A 68 8.08 15.22 13.28
CA ASP A 68 9.41 15.22 13.91
C ASP A 68 9.80 13.85 14.48
N PRO A 69 8.93 13.11 15.21
CA PRO A 69 9.28 11.78 15.71
C PRO A 69 9.59 10.78 14.59
N VAL A 70 8.85 10.82 13.46
CA VAL A 70 9.09 9.94 12.31
C VAL A 70 10.40 10.30 11.62
N ALA A 71 10.67 11.60 11.42
CA ALA A 71 11.91 12.06 10.83
C ALA A 71 13.13 11.67 11.70
N GLN A 72 13.07 11.87 13.02
CA GLN A 72 14.12 11.46 13.95
C GLN A 72 14.35 9.95 13.97
N ALA A 73 13.26 9.16 13.95
CA ALA A 73 13.34 7.71 13.86
C ALA A 73 14.02 7.25 12.58
N PHE A 74 13.70 7.88 11.45
CA PHE A 74 14.31 7.61 10.15
C PHE A 74 15.80 8.01 10.14
N GLU A 75 16.13 9.21 10.62
CA GLU A 75 17.50 9.73 10.63
C GLU A 75 18.42 8.89 11.53
N SER A 76 17.93 8.47 12.70
CA SER A 76 18.70 7.67 13.66
C SER A 76 18.94 6.21 13.24
N SER A 77 18.36 5.76 12.13
CA SER A 77 18.48 4.38 11.65
C SER A 77 19.48 4.28 10.51
N ASP A 78 20.34 3.27 10.53
CA ASP A 78 21.33 3.01 9.48
C ASP A 78 20.76 2.14 8.34
N GLN A 79 19.78 1.33 8.67
CA GLN A 79 19.13 0.40 7.76
C GLN A 79 17.66 0.76 7.60
N VAL A 80 17.20 0.89 6.35
CA VAL A 80 15.80 1.15 6.01
C VAL A 80 15.21 -0.05 5.26
N TYR A 81 14.03 -0.48 5.68
CA TYR A 81 13.23 -1.49 5.01
C TYR A 81 11.90 -0.89 4.57
N THR A 82 11.51 -1.17 3.32
CA THR A 82 10.14 -0.99 2.82
C THR A 82 9.56 -2.33 2.41
N GLU A 83 8.30 -2.39 2.03
CA GLU A 83 7.70 -3.64 1.54
C GLU A 83 8.49 -4.20 0.36
N VAL A 84 8.72 -3.39 -0.67
CA VAL A 84 9.57 -3.72 -1.83
C VAL A 84 10.66 -2.67 -1.95
N LYS A 85 11.89 -3.11 -2.26
CA LYS A 85 12.97 -2.17 -2.57
C LYS A 85 12.65 -1.42 -3.85
N THR A 86 12.37 -0.12 -3.72
CA THR A 86 12.04 0.73 -4.85
C THR A 86 13.31 1.31 -5.46
N ASP A 87 13.81 0.65 -6.52
CA ASP A 87 14.96 1.09 -7.30
C ASP A 87 14.66 0.99 -8.81
N PHE A 88 15.62 1.34 -9.64
CA PHE A 88 15.46 1.31 -11.09
C PHE A 88 15.15 -0.09 -11.63
N SER A 89 15.75 -1.15 -11.06
CA SER A 89 15.46 -2.54 -11.47
C SER A 89 14.02 -2.90 -11.23
N MET A 90 13.50 -2.60 -10.02
CA MET A 90 12.10 -2.81 -9.66
C MET A 90 11.16 -2.06 -10.62
N MET A 91 11.44 -0.80 -10.93
CA MET A 91 10.63 -0.02 -11.88
C MET A 91 10.59 -0.65 -13.26
N MET A 92 11.71 -1.21 -13.74
CA MET A 92 11.76 -1.90 -15.03
C MET A 92 11.01 -3.23 -15.03
N GLU A 93 11.11 -4.01 -13.94
CA GLU A 93 10.36 -5.25 -13.77
C GLU A 93 8.86 -5.00 -13.74
N LEU A 94 8.43 -4.02 -12.95
CA LEU A 94 7.04 -3.61 -12.86
C LEU A 94 6.51 -3.12 -14.21
N ALA A 95 7.26 -2.27 -14.92
CA ALA A 95 6.86 -1.77 -16.23
C ALA A 95 6.65 -2.89 -17.27
N LYS A 96 7.38 -4.00 -17.14
CA LYS A 96 7.15 -5.20 -17.98
C LYS A 96 5.97 -6.02 -17.49
N ALA A 97 5.85 -6.20 -16.17
CA ALA A 97 4.84 -7.06 -15.58
C ALA A 97 3.40 -6.58 -15.80
N VAL A 98 3.18 -5.26 -15.86
CA VAL A 98 1.84 -4.68 -16.08
C VAL A 98 1.36 -4.81 -17.52
N LEU A 99 2.25 -5.19 -18.45
CA LEU A 99 1.93 -5.27 -19.87
C LEU A 99 1.54 -6.70 -20.28
N ARG A 100 0.58 -6.79 -21.17
CA ARG A 100 0.24 -8.02 -21.88
C ARG A 100 1.34 -8.39 -22.90
N PRO A 101 1.47 -9.67 -23.25
CA PRO A 101 2.34 -10.12 -24.33
C PRO A 101 2.08 -9.35 -25.64
N GLU A 102 3.04 -9.36 -26.53
CA GLU A 102 2.88 -8.74 -27.85
C GLU A 102 1.74 -9.41 -28.63
N GLY A 103 0.87 -8.60 -29.21
CA GLY A 103 -0.31 -9.08 -29.94
C GLY A 103 -1.53 -9.34 -29.05
N ASP A 104 -1.38 -9.49 -27.75
CA ASP A 104 -2.49 -9.58 -26.80
C ASP A 104 -2.83 -8.18 -26.26
N LEU A 105 -4.05 -7.73 -26.45
CA LEU A 105 -4.47 -6.38 -26.10
C LEU A 105 -5.66 -6.37 -25.16
N LEU A 106 -5.67 -5.45 -24.20
CA LEU A 106 -6.73 -5.30 -23.21
C LEU A 106 -8.17 -5.29 -23.77
N PRO A 107 -8.45 -4.65 -24.94
CA PRO A 107 -9.80 -4.70 -25.52
C PRO A 107 -10.34 -6.10 -25.85
N ALA A 108 -9.46 -7.09 -25.98
CA ALA A 108 -9.90 -8.48 -26.18
C ALA A 108 -10.36 -9.17 -24.88
N HIS A 109 -10.10 -8.54 -23.70
CA HIS A 109 -10.34 -9.11 -22.38
C HIS A 109 -11.43 -8.41 -21.58
N ILE A 110 -11.85 -7.23 -22.03
CA ILE A 110 -12.92 -6.44 -21.40
C ILE A 110 -13.94 -6.03 -22.46
N SER A 111 -15.17 -5.70 -22.06
CA SER A 111 -16.17 -5.28 -23.04
C SER A 111 -15.84 -3.91 -23.64
N ASP A 112 -16.24 -3.69 -24.88
CA ASP A 112 -16.03 -2.40 -25.58
C ASP A 112 -16.59 -1.21 -24.77
N ALA A 113 -17.76 -1.39 -24.17
CA ALA A 113 -18.38 -0.34 -23.35
C ALA A 113 -17.48 0.09 -22.17
N TYR A 114 -16.87 -0.88 -21.48
CA TYR A 114 -15.96 -0.58 -20.37
C TYR A 114 -14.60 -0.10 -20.86
N TYR A 115 -14.13 -0.57 -22.01
CA TYR A 115 -12.92 -0.03 -22.60
C TYR A 115 -13.07 1.46 -22.94
N GLN A 116 -14.21 1.87 -23.53
CA GLN A 116 -14.51 3.27 -23.81
C GLN A 116 -14.64 4.13 -22.53
N LYS A 117 -15.18 3.58 -21.43
CA LYS A 117 -15.19 4.26 -20.13
C LYS A 117 -13.77 4.41 -19.55
N LEU A 118 -12.92 3.41 -19.73
CA LEU A 118 -11.56 3.38 -19.17
C LEU A 118 -10.63 4.42 -19.82
N LEU A 119 -10.74 4.64 -21.12
CA LEU A 119 -9.84 5.52 -21.87
C LEU A 119 -9.73 6.94 -21.29
N PRO A 120 -10.82 7.69 -21.06
CA PRO A 120 -10.71 9.04 -20.50
C PRO A 120 -10.19 9.02 -19.06
N GLU A 121 -10.50 7.98 -18.29
CA GLU A 121 -10.06 7.86 -16.90
C GLU A 121 -8.55 7.63 -16.78
N LEU A 122 -7.99 6.78 -17.63
CA LEU A 122 -6.54 6.56 -17.67
C LEU A 122 -5.81 7.72 -18.35
N ALA A 123 -6.42 8.37 -19.34
CA ALA A 123 -5.87 9.60 -19.92
C ALA A 123 -5.72 10.71 -18.87
N ALA A 124 -6.72 10.89 -17.98
CA ALA A 124 -6.63 11.83 -16.85
C ALA A 124 -5.53 11.48 -15.83
N ARG A 125 -4.99 10.25 -15.88
CA ARG A 125 -3.86 9.76 -15.10
C ARG A 125 -2.56 9.69 -15.90
N ASP A 126 -2.51 10.32 -17.09
CA ASP A 126 -1.39 10.35 -18.05
C ASP A 126 -1.05 8.99 -18.69
N TYR A 127 -2.01 8.09 -18.79
CA TYR A 127 -1.90 6.86 -19.55
C TYR A 127 -2.66 7.03 -20.90
N PRO A 128 -1.96 7.34 -21.99
CA PRO A 128 -2.60 7.48 -23.30
C PRO A 128 -3.09 6.11 -23.80
N GLU A 129 -4.03 6.10 -24.74
CA GLU A 129 -4.64 4.87 -25.27
C GLU A 129 -3.59 3.85 -25.74
N VAL A 130 -2.51 4.29 -26.39
CA VAL A 130 -1.43 3.41 -26.84
C VAL A 130 -0.79 2.61 -25.71
N ALA A 131 -0.72 3.17 -24.50
CA ALA A 131 -0.26 2.48 -23.31
C ALA A 131 -1.38 1.64 -22.67
N THR A 132 -2.59 2.21 -22.57
CA THR A 132 -3.78 1.56 -22.00
C THR A 132 -4.09 0.24 -22.71
N ARG A 133 -4.01 0.18 -24.04
CA ARG A 133 -4.27 -1.03 -24.83
C ARG A 133 -3.39 -2.22 -24.47
N ARG A 134 -2.21 -1.99 -23.89
CA ARG A 134 -1.23 -3.01 -23.54
C ARG A 134 -1.31 -3.47 -22.09
N LEU A 135 -2.13 -2.85 -21.27
CA LEU A 135 -2.22 -3.19 -19.85
C LEU A 135 -2.89 -4.55 -19.64
N LYS A 136 -2.42 -5.27 -18.62
CA LYS A 136 -3.18 -6.36 -18.00
C LYS A 136 -4.41 -5.78 -17.30
N THR A 137 -5.48 -6.57 -17.15
CA THR A 137 -6.73 -6.13 -16.53
C THR A 137 -6.52 -5.69 -15.09
N TRP A 138 -5.76 -6.45 -14.29
CA TRP A 138 -5.43 -6.05 -12.92
C TRP A 138 -4.64 -4.73 -12.86
N ALA A 139 -3.74 -4.51 -13.82
CA ALA A 139 -2.95 -3.29 -13.87
C ALA A 139 -3.83 -2.06 -14.18
N ALA A 140 -4.80 -2.21 -15.08
CA ALA A 140 -5.79 -1.18 -15.36
C ALA A 140 -6.65 -0.88 -14.11
N ALA A 141 -7.08 -1.92 -13.36
CA ALA A 141 -7.81 -1.74 -12.11
C ALA A 141 -6.98 -1.01 -11.05
N MET A 142 -5.71 -1.36 -10.87
CA MET A 142 -4.81 -0.67 -9.94
C MET A 142 -4.63 0.81 -10.29
N LEU A 143 -4.46 1.13 -11.59
CA LEU A 143 -4.38 2.53 -12.04
C LEU A 143 -5.67 3.31 -11.77
N MET A 144 -6.83 2.66 -11.81
CA MET A 144 -8.10 3.28 -11.44
C MET A 144 -8.18 3.64 -9.95
N MET A 145 -7.46 2.92 -9.09
CA MET A 145 -7.36 3.22 -7.65
C MET A 145 -6.45 4.42 -7.34
N GLU A 146 -5.60 4.84 -8.27
CA GLU A 146 -4.79 6.05 -8.12
C GLU A 146 -5.64 7.32 -8.30
N PRO A 147 -5.36 8.39 -7.54
CA PRO A 147 -6.01 9.67 -7.77
C PRO A 147 -5.71 10.20 -9.18
N LYS A 148 -6.66 10.94 -9.76
CA LYS A 148 -6.42 11.71 -10.97
C LYS A 148 -5.27 12.67 -10.71
N LYS A 149 -4.42 12.85 -11.69
CA LYS A 149 -3.10 13.48 -11.61
C LYS A 149 -2.99 14.69 -10.68
N GLN A 150 -2.05 14.62 -9.77
CA GLN A 150 -1.46 15.79 -9.11
C GLN A 150 0.01 15.88 -9.55
N SER A 151 0.36 16.89 -10.34
CA SER A 151 1.70 16.98 -10.90
C SER A 151 2.76 17.20 -9.82
N GLY A 152 3.83 16.41 -9.87
CA GLY A 152 5.03 16.58 -9.04
C GLY A 152 5.00 15.95 -7.66
N GLN A 153 3.90 15.35 -7.23
CA GLN A 153 3.82 14.66 -5.95
C GLN A 153 4.28 13.20 -6.07
N ILE A 154 4.96 12.72 -5.04
CA ILE A 154 5.37 11.31 -4.87
C ILE A 154 4.68 10.74 -3.64
N THR A 155 4.42 9.43 -3.65
CA THR A 155 3.84 8.75 -2.47
C THR A 155 4.83 8.72 -1.31
N LEU A 156 4.31 8.50 -0.09
CA LEU A 156 5.14 8.42 1.11
C LEU A 156 6.24 7.36 1.00
N ASP A 157 5.92 6.20 0.43
CA ASP A 157 6.89 5.11 0.29
C ASP A 157 8.02 5.46 -0.68
N LEU A 158 7.70 6.12 -1.80
CA LEU A 158 8.69 6.65 -2.74
C LEU A 158 9.54 7.76 -2.11
N LEU A 159 8.95 8.59 -1.24
CA LEU A 159 9.69 9.61 -0.49
C LEU A 159 10.71 8.96 0.44
N LEU A 160 10.28 7.95 1.22
CA LEU A 160 11.17 7.24 2.14
C LEU A 160 12.29 6.50 1.41
N ALA A 161 11.97 5.85 0.28
CA ALA A 161 12.97 5.22 -0.59
C ALA A 161 14.00 6.23 -1.10
N LYS A 162 13.53 7.37 -1.61
CA LYS A 162 14.39 8.47 -2.06
C LYS A 162 15.28 8.98 -0.93
N MET A 163 14.72 9.27 0.23
CA MET A 163 15.47 9.74 1.40
C MET A 163 16.52 8.71 1.83
N ALA A 164 16.21 7.41 1.80
CA ALA A 164 17.16 6.36 2.15
C ALA A 164 18.34 6.32 1.17
N ILE A 165 18.07 6.38 -0.13
CA ILE A 165 19.10 6.35 -1.19
C ILE A 165 19.97 7.61 -1.13
N GLU A 166 19.36 8.79 -1.08
CA GLU A 166 20.07 10.08 -1.02
C GLU A 166 20.87 10.24 0.29
N GLY A 167 20.35 9.71 1.40
CA GLY A 167 21.01 9.68 2.69
C GLY A 167 22.10 8.62 2.83
N GLY A 168 22.37 7.82 1.80
CA GLY A 168 23.38 6.74 1.83
C GLY A 168 23.08 5.63 2.82
N LYS A 169 21.81 5.45 3.23
CA LYS A 169 21.40 4.39 4.14
C LYS A 169 21.39 3.03 3.44
N ASN A 170 21.61 1.96 4.19
CA ASN A 170 21.38 0.62 3.67
C ASN A 170 19.86 0.43 3.44
N TYR A 171 19.46 0.22 2.18
CA TYR A 171 18.05 0.17 1.80
C TYR A 171 17.68 -1.19 1.19
N SER A 172 16.64 -1.83 1.72
CA SER A 172 16.17 -3.16 1.31
C SER A 172 14.66 -3.27 1.30
N GLY A 173 14.13 -4.25 0.55
CA GLY A 173 12.73 -4.66 0.60
C GLY A 173 12.53 -5.86 1.51
N LEU A 174 11.36 -5.95 2.14
CA LEU A 174 10.93 -7.14 2.89
C LEU A 174 10.38 -8.24 1.97
N GLU A 175 9.98 -7.90 0.76
CA GLU A 175 9.59 -8.84 -0.29
C GLU A 175 10.17 -8.41 -1.64
N THR A 176 10.18 -9.33 -2.58
CA THR A 176 10.56 -9.03 -3.96
C THR A 176 9.39 -8.43 -4.72
N VAL A 177 9.68 -7.70 -5.80
CA VAL A 177 8.63 -7.19 -6.70
C VAL A 177 7.78 -8.32 -7.26
N GLN A 178 8.37 -9.47 -7.58
CA GLN A 178 7.65 -10.62 -8.11
C GLN A 178 6.68 -11.22 -7.08
N GLU A 179 7.05 -11.29 -5.80
CA GLU A 179 6.15 -11.74 -4.73
C GLU A 179 4.93 -10.81 -4.61
N GLN A 180 5.14 -9.49 -4.69
CA GLN A 180 4.05 -8.52 -4.62
C GLN A 180 3.17 -8.57 -5.88
N LEU A 181 3.76 -8.63 -7.08
CA LEU A 181 3.02 -8.69 -8.34
C LEU A 181 2.16 -9.95 -8.46
N SER A 182 2.66 -11.10 -7.96
CA SER A 182 1.93 -12.36 -7.99
C SER A 182 0.60 -12.29 -7.23
N LEU A 183 0.46 -11.40 -6.24
CA LEU A 183 -0.80 -11.18 -5.54
C LEU A 183 -1.91 -10.75 -6.51
N PHE A 184 -1.58 -9.87 -7.44
CA PHE A 184 -2.52 -9.33 -8.42
C PHE A 184 -2.65 -10.23 -9.66
N GLU A 185 -1.54 -10.80 -10.12
CA GLU A 185 -1.52 -11.70 -11.28
C GLU A 185 -2.30 -12.99 -11.04
N ASN A 186 -2.34 -13.47 -9.79
CA ASN A 186 -3.07 -14.68 -9.42
C ASN A 186 -4.56 -14.46 -9.19
N ILE A 187 -5.06 -13.23 -9.23
CA ILE A 187 -6.50 -12.97 -9.25
C ILE A 187 -7.08 -13.52 -10.56
N PRO A 188 -8.13 -14.36 -10.53
CA PRO A 188 -8.79 -14.83 -11.76
C PRO A 188 -9.24 -13.68 -12.65
N GLU A 189 -9.09 -13.81 -13.97
CA GLU A 189 -9.35 -12.73 -14.93
C GLU A 189 -10.79 -12.20 -14.86
N ASP A 190 -11.79 -13.05 -14.56
CA ASP A 190 -13.17 -12.63 -14.33
C ASP A 190 -13.28 -11.71 -13.11
N LYS A 191 -12.58 -12.02 -12.03
CA LYS A 191 -12.53 -11.17 -10.83
C LYS A 191 -11.78 -9.84 -11.08
N GLN A 192 -10.69 -9.89 -11.84
CA GLN A 192 -10.00 -8.66 -12.26
C GLN A 192 -10.94 -7.74 -13.05
N ARG A 193 -11.76 -8.31 -13.97
CA ARG A 193 -12.77 -7.55 -14.72
C ARG A 193 -13.84 -6.97 -13.80
N THR A 194 -14.38 -7.78 -12.88
CA THR A 194 -15.37 -7.27 -11.92
C THR A 194 -14.83 -6.08 -11.14
N LEU A 195 -13.60 -6.19 -10.60
CA LEU A 195 -12.96 -5.09 -9.88
C LEU A 195 -12.83 -3.84 -10.75
N LEU A 196 -12.30 -3.99 -11.97
CA LEU A 196 -12.14 -2.88 -12.90
C LEU A 196 -13.49 -2.21 -13.23
N TYR A 197 -14.52 -2.99 -13.48
CA TYR A 197 -15.86 -2.49 -13.83
C TYR A 197 -16.50 -1.77 -12.64
N SER A 198 -16.41 -2.35 -11.45
CA SER A 198 -16.90 -1.72 -10.23
C SER A 198 -16.22 -0.38 -9.96
N LEU A 199 -14.90 -0.30 -10.12
CA LEU A 199 -14.15 0.96 -9.98
C LEU A 199 -14.56 2.00 -11.03
N LEU A 200 -14.82 1.59 -12.28
CA LEU A 200 -15.28 2.49 -13.34
C LEU A 200 -16.70 3.01 -13.13
N ASP A 201 -17.57 2.17 -12.56
CA ASP A 201 -18.97 2.53 -12.32
C ASP A 201 -19.16 3.36 -11.04
N HIS A 202 -18.23 3.28 -10.08
CA HIS A 202 -18.37 3.87 -8.75
C HIS A 202 -17.17 4.73 -8.34
N GLN A 203 -16.54 5.44 -9.28
CA GLN A 203 -15.35 6.25 -9.03
C GLN A 203 -15.50 7.30 -7.92
N GLU A 204 -16.66 7.97 -7.89
CA GLU A 204 -16.92 9.01 -6.88
C GLU A 204 -17.02 8.41 -5.48
N VAL A 205 -17.66 7.24 -5.36
CA VAL A 205 -17.76 6.51 -4.10
C VAL A 205 -16.38 6.11 -3.62
N PHE A 206 -15.56 5.52 -4.51
CA PHE A 206 -14.19 5.14 -4.20
C PHE A 206 -13.33 6.33 -3.80
N ALA A 207 -13.39 7.45 -4.54
CA ALA A 207 -12.64 8.66 -4.22
C ALA A 207 -13.04 9.26 -2.86
N ALA A 208 -14.35 9.26 -2.54
CA ALA A 208 -14.83 9.72 -1.24
C ALA A 208 -14.30 8.84 -0.09
N GLN A 209 -14.23 7.53 -0.30
CA GLN A 209 -13.71 6.59 0.68
C GLN A 209 -12.21 6.79 0.91
N ILE A 210 -11.42 6.92 -0.16
CA ILE A 210 -9.99 7.23 -0.06
C ILE A 210 -9.75 8.47 0.80
N ASN A 211 -10.53 9.55 0.60
CA ASN A 211 -10.39 10.76 1.39
C ASN A 211 -10.64 10.51 2.88
N LYS A 212 -11.69 9.75 3.24
CA LYS A 212 -11.95 9.39 4.64
C LYS A 212 -10.77 8.62 5.26
N VAL A 213 -10.18 7.72 4.49
CA VAL A 213 -9.02 6.94 4.96
C VAL A 213 -7.78 7.81 5.12
N ILE A 214 -7.53 8.74 4.18
CA ILE A 214 -6.46 9.72 4.32
C ILE A 214 -6.69 10.56 5.59
N ASP A 215 -7.90 11.03 5.83
CA ASP A 215 -8.23 11.80 7.03
C ASP A 215 -8.02 10.98 8.32
N ALA A 216 -8.43 9.72 8.33
CA ALA A 216 -8.18 8.80 9.45
C ALA A 216 -6.67 8.52 9.65
N TYR A 217 -5.91 8.36 8.57
CA TYR A 217 -4.46 8.20 8.63
C TYR A 217 -3.77 9.45 9.20
N VAL A 218 -4.16 10.63 8.74
CA VAL A 218 -3.65 11.91 9.26
C VAL A 218 -3.97 12.05 10.75
N ALA A 219 -5.15 11.61 11.18
CA ALA A 219 -5.54 11.55 12.60
C ALA A 219 -4.86 10.42 13.39
N ARG A 220 -4.03 9.57 12.75
CA ARG A 220 -3.43 8.35 13.33
C ARG A 220 -4.46 7.33 13.83
N ASP A 221 -5.71 7.43 13.39
CA ASP A 221 -6.82 6.57 13.80
C ASP A 221 -6.84 5.27 12.99
N ILE A 222 -5.90 4.36 13.32
CA ILE A 222 -5.81 3.04 12.70
C ILE A 222 -7.12 2.24 12.85
N PRO A 223 -7.80 2.22 14.01
CA PRO A 223 -9.12 1.60 14.12
C PRO A 223 -10.18 2.17 13.17
N ALA A 224 -10.12 3.48 12.84
CA ALA A 224 -11.02 4.05 11.86
C ALA A 224 -10.67 3.55 10.45
N ILE A 225 -9.39 3.42 10.11
CA ILE A 225 -8.97 2.86 8.81
C ILE A 225 -9.45 1.41 8.68
N GLU A 226 -9.31 0.57 9.73
CA GLU A 226 -9.85 -0.80 9.74
C GLU A 226 -11.35 -0.80 9.46
N ARG A 227 -12.13 -0.02 10.22
CA ARG A 227 -13.60 0.08 10.01
C ARG A 227 -13.98 0.55 8.62
N LEU A 228 -13.26 1.55 8.08
CA LEU A 228 -13.49 2.05 6.73
C LEU A 228 -13.16 1.00 5.68
N SER A 229 -12.10 0.22 5.88
CA SER A 229 -11.73 -0.89 4.99
C SER A 229 -12.74 -2.05 5.05
N GLU A 230 -13.41 -2.26 6.20
CA GLU A 230 -14.44 -3.29 6.36
C GLU A 230 -15.81 -2.90 5.78
N GLN A 231 -16.11 -1.62 5.65
CA GLN A 231 -17.41 -1.14 5.17
C GLN A 231 -17.63 -1.33 3.68
N GLY A 232 -16.56 -1.53 2.93
CA GLY A 232 -16.55 -1.81 1.50
C GLY A 232 -17.46 -0.93 0.68
N ASP A 233 -16.85 -0.02 -0.07
CA ASP A 233 -17.64 1.05 -0.69
C ASP A 233 -17.77 0.97 -2.22
N VAL A 234 -17.10 0.00 -2.85
CA VAL A 234 -17.26 -0.19 -4.30
C VAL A 234 -18.22 -1.36 -4.53
N PRO A 235 -19.49 -1.09 -4.88
CA PRO A 235 -20.47 -2.15 -5.06
C PRO A 235 -20.02 -3.17 -6.11
N MET A 236 -20.15 -4.45 -5.76
CA MET A 236 -19.89 -5.57 -6.67
C MET A 236 -20.82 -6.76 -6.33
N PRO A 237 -20.90 -7.80 -7.19
CA PRO A 237 -21.67 -8.99 -6.87
C PRO A 237 -21.17 -9.66 -5.58
N ALA A 238 -22.07 -10.13 -4.72
CA ALA A 238 -21.72 -10.67 -3.40
C ALA A 238 -20.68 -11.81 -3.42
N ALA A 239 -20.64 -12.62 -4.49
CA ALA A 239 -19.62 -13.67 -4.64
C ALA A 239 -18.21 -13.09 -4.91
N ASP A 240 -18.14 -11.95 -5.62
CA ASP A 240 -16.88 -11.25 -5.89
C ASP A 240 -16.43 -10.50 -4.64
N GLU A 241 -17.34 -9.86 -3.93
CA GLU A 241 -17.11 -9.24 -2.63
C GLU A 241 -16.47 -10.23 -1.66
N ALA A 242 -17.08 -11.40 -1.47
CA ALA A 242 -16.53 -12.45 -0.59
C ALA A 242 -15.15 -12.98 -1.04
N TYR A 243 -14.90 -13.01 -2.36
CA TYR A 243 -13.58 -13.36 -2.89
C TYR A 243 -12.53 -12.31 -2.50
N PHE A 244 -12.82 -11.03 -2.72
CA PHE A 244 -11.88 -9.96 -2.43
C PHE A 244 -11.69 -9.74 -0.93
N ASP A 245 -12.70 -9.94 -0.10
CA ASP A 245 -12.56 -9.96 1.36
C ASP A 245 -11.54 -10.98 1.82
N LYS A 246 -11.65 -12.21 1.31
CA LYS A 246 -10.70 -13.26 1.65
C LYS A 246 -9.30 -12.94 1.15
N TRP A 247 -9.19 -12.45 -0.08
CA TRP A 247 -7.92 -12.07 -0.71
C TRP A 247 -7.23 -10.95 0.07
N ASN A 248 -7.95 -9.89 0.43
CA ASN A 248 -7.44 -8.79 1.26
C ASN A 248 -6.93 -9.29 2.60
N LYS A 249 -7.78 -10.01 3.33
CA LYS A 249 -7.45 -10.46 4.68
C LYS A 249 -6.32 -11.47 4.69
N LYS A 250 -6.38 -12.47 3.82
CA LYS A 250 -5.41 -13.56 3.82
C LYS A 250 -4.16 -13.18 3.02
N ASP A 251 -4.33 -12.91 1.72
CA ASP A 251 -3.20 -12.85 0.80
C ASP A 251 -2.45 -11.51 0.91
N LEU A 252 -3.18 -10.38 1.01
CA LEU A 252 -2.57 -9.06 1.13
C LEU A 252 -2.06 -8.73 2.53
N LEU A 253 -2.70 -9.24 3.60
CA LEU A 253 -2.31 -8.87 4.97
C LEU A 253 -1.65 -10.03 5.72
N ILE A 254 -2.40 -11.10 6.03
CA ILE A 254 -1.93 -12.14 6.97
C ILE A 254 -0.69 -12.85 6.46
N ASP A 255 -0.73 -13.37 5.24
CA ASP A 255 0.39 -14.15 4.68
C ASP A 255 1.64 -13.27 4.50
N ARG A 256 1.46 -12.00 4.16
CA ARG A 256 2.56 -11.04 4.07
C ARG A 256 3.11 -10.67 5.46
N ASN A 257 2.25 -10.44 6.45
CA ASN A 257 2.68 -10.17 7.82
C ASN A 257 3.54 -11.31 8.39
N LEU A 258 3.17 -12.56 8.13
CA LEU A 258 3.96 -13.72 8.56
C LEU A 258 5.34 -13.74 7.87
N ARG A 259 5.41 -13.46 6.56
CA ARG A 259 6.68 -13.35 5.82
C ARG A 259 7.52 -12.18 6.33
N PHE A 260 6.93 -11.01 6.54
CA PHE A 260 7.62 -9.84 7.07
C PHE A 260 8.19 -10.12 8.45
N ALA A 261 7.39 -10.68 9.37
CA ALA A 261 7.86 -11.03 10.70
C ALA A 261 9.02 -12.04 10.68
N GLN A 262 8.98 -13.01 9.77
CA GLN A 262 10.07 -13.97 9.57
C GLN A 262 11.35 -13.28 9.04
N ARG A 263 11.21 -12.43 8.02
CA ARG A 263 12.36 -11.75 7.37
C ARG A 263 12.98 -10.68 8.27
N LEU A 264 12.22 -10.15 9.20
CA LEU A 264 12.69 -9.15 10.17
C LEU A 264 13.46 -9.77 11.34
N GLN A 265 13.50 -11.10 11.52
CA GLN A 265 14.19 -11.72 12.66
C GLN A 265 15.68 -11.36 12.72
N GLU A 266 16.41 -11.49 11.60
CA GLU A 266 17.84 -11.18 11.54
C GLU A 266 18.11 -9.67 11.63
N PRO A 267 17.42 -8.79 10.87
CA PRO A 267 17.55 -7.35 11.03
C PRO A 267 17.29 -6.87 12.45
N LEU A 268 16.20 -7.29 13.06
CA LEU A 268 15.83 -6.86 14.41
C LEU A 268 16.77 -7.41 15.51
N ALA A 269 17.44 -8.53 15.26
CA ALA A 269 18.47 -9.03 16.17
C ALA A 269 19.72 -8.12 16.18
N LYS A 270 19.97 -7.37 15.10
CA LYS A 270 21.05 -6.39 14.99
C LYS A 270 20.64 -5.01 15.51
N GLY A 271 19.38 -4.66 15.38
CA GLY A 271 18.81 -3.35 15.76
C GLY A 271 19.14 -2.22 14.78
N GLY A 272 18.75 -0.99 15.10
CA GLY A 272 19.04 0.20 14.31
C GLY A 272 18.28 0.30 12.99
N ASN A 273 17.10 -0.32 12.88
CA ASN A 273 16.33 -0.39 11.65
C ASN A 273 15.16 0.60 11.65
N PHE A 274 14.85 1.17 10.49
CA PHE A 274 13.58 1.83 10.20
C PHE A 274 12.80 0.98 9.20
N ILE A 275 11.64 0.47 9.62
CA ILE A 275 10.81 -0.46 8.87
C ILE A 275 9.52 0.26 8.50
N ALA A 276 9.33 0.56 7.21
CA ALA A 276 8.17 1.25 6.68
C ALA A 276 7.30 0.29 5.85
N ILE A 277 6.08 0.07 6.29
CA ILE A 277 5.11 -0.82 5.66
C ILE A 277 3.71 -0.21 5.75
N GLY A 278 2.79 -0.61 4.89
CA GLY A 278 1.42 -0.11 4.93
C GLY A 278 0.79 -0.22 6.33
N ALA A 279 0.11 0.84 6.78
CA ALA A 279 -0.42 0.96 8.14
C ALA A 279 -1.35 -0.19 8.54
N MET A 280 -2.04 -0.79 7.57
CA MET A 280 -2.93 -1.94 7.80
C MET A 280 -2.19 -3.24 8.16
N HIS A 281 -0.87 -3.30 7.98
CA HIS A 281 -0.05 -4.40 8.48
C HIS A 281 0.23 -4.34 9.99
N LEU A 282 -0.07 -3.22 10.66
CA LEU A 282 0.24 -3.01 12.08
C LEU A 282 -0.75 -3.71 13.03
N PRO A 283 -2.10 -3.54 12.87
CA PRO A 283 -3.09 -3.93 13.86
C PRO A 283 -3.46 -5.41 13.81
N GLY A 284 -4.24 -5.83 14.81
CA GLY A 284 -4.82 -7.16 14.89
C GLY A 284 -3.88 -8.25 15.42
N PRO A 285 -4.42 -9.46 15.67
CA PRO A 285 -3.66 -10.57 16.28
C PRO A 285 -2.59 -11.16 15.35
N GLN A 286 -2.71 -10.94 14.06
CA GLN A 286 -1.75 -11.31 13.01
C GLN A 286 -1.08 -10.08 12.38
N GLY A 287 -1.25 -8.89 12.97
CA GLY A 287 -0.51 -7.69 12.63
C GLY A 287 0.91 -7.72 13.17
N LEU A 288 1.80 -6.94 12.55
CA LEU A 288 3.23 -6.98 12.89
C LEU A 288 3.49 -6.56 14.34
N VAL A 289 2.70 -5.66 14.92
CA VAL A 289 2.84 -5.29 16.34
C VAL A 289 2.66 -6.52 17.23
N ALA A 290 1.62 -7.33 16.98
CA ALA A 290 1.36 -8.55 17.77
C ALA A 290 2.40 -9.65 17.48
N LEU A 291 2.78 -9.85 16.23
CA LEU A 291 3.75 -10.87 15.83
C LEU A 291 5.15 -10.59 16.42
N LEU A 292 5.59 -9.33 16.40
CA LEU A 292 6.89 -8.97 16.98
C LEU A 292 6.87 -9.04 18.52
N ARG A 293 5.75 -8.68 19.17
CA ARG A 293 5.59 -8.91 20.61
C ARG A 293 5.70 -10.38 20.96
N LYS A 294 5.04 -11.25 20.19
CA LYS A 294 5.14 -12.71 20.35
C LYS A 294 6.56 -13.25 20.13
N ALA A 295 7.35 -12.57 19.29
CA ALA A 295 8.77 -12.88 19.07
C ALA A 295 9.69 -12.33 20.18
N GLY A 296 9.13 -11.73 21.25
CA GLY A 296 9.88 -11.27 22.42
C GLY A 296 10.42 -9.84 22.32
N TYR A 297 9.90 -9.02 21.40
CA TYR A 297 10.21 -7.59 21.34
C TYR A 297 9.18 -6.77 22.14
N THR A 298 9.63 -5.66 22.73
CA THR A 298 8.75 -4.66 23.30
C THR A 298 8.40 -3.63 22.24
N LEU A 299 7.12 -3.46 21.94
CA LEU A 299 6.63 -2.47 21.00
C LEU A 299 5.88 -1.38 21.75
N THR A 300 6.42 -0.18 21.69
CA THR A 300 5.88 1.02 22.34
C THR A 300 5.38 1.99 21.28
N PRO A 301 4.08 2.38 21.28
CA PRO A 301 3.57 3.36 20.35
C PRO A 301 4.22 4.72 20.62
N VAL A 302 4.54 5.45 19.55
CA VAL A 302 5.00 6.83 19.60
C VAL A 302 3.87 7.70 19.08
N PHE A 303 3.32 8.51 19.98
CA PHE A 303 2.26 9.44 19.63
C PHE A 303 2.88 10.71 19.06
N ASP A 304 2.49 11.06 17.86
CA ASP A 304 2.88 12.29 17.18
C ASP A 304 1.65 13.15 16.88
N THR A 305 1.83 14.45 17.01
CA THR A 305 0.80 15.38 16.54
C THR A 305 1.02 15.59 15.04
N PRO A 306 0.02 15.39 14.18
CA PRO A 306 0.16 15.69 12.76
C PRO A 306 0.65 17.12 12.57
N THR A 307 1.67 17.32 11.76
CA THR A 307 2.13 18.66 11.40
C THR A 307 1.09 19.24 10.45
N VAL A 308 0.13 19.97 10.97
CA VAL A 308 -0.78 20.78 10.14
C VAL A 308 0.07 21.92 9.59
N SER A 309 0.57 21.75 8.36
CA SER A 309 1.17 22.85 7.62
C SER A 309 0.10 23.93 7.48
N ALA A 310 0.26 25.02 8.21
CA ALA A 310 -0.56 26.20 7.99
C ALA A 310 -0.27 26.69 6.58
N THR A 311 -1.15 26.38 5.66
CA THR A 311 -1.19 27.00 4.32
C THR A 311 -1.34 28.51 4.53
N LYS A 312 -0.24 29.25 4.29
CA LYS A 312 -0.30 30.68 4.04
C LYS A 312 -0.70 30.95 2.59
#